data_47b0e93bd1047ffc2c0262cf54c5700b
#
_entry.id   47b0e93bd1047ffc2c0262cf54c5700b
#
_cell.length_a   1.000
_cell.length_b   1.000
_cell.length_c   1.000
_cell.angle_alpha   90.00
_cell.angle_beta   90.00
_cell.angle_gamma   90.00
#
_symmetry.space_group_name_H-M   'P 1'
#
loop_
_entity.id
_entity.type
_entity.pdbx_description
1 polymer ?
#
loop_
_entity_poly.entity_id
_entity_poly.type
_entity_poly.pdbx_seq_one_letter_code
_entity_poly.pdbx_strand_id
1 'polypeptide(L)'
;MFDLKITGGTLVDGTGTAAYAGEVAIKDGRIAAVGASVPGEAAQEIDATGRIVTPGFVDVHTHYDGQVTWDDQLDPSGGHGVTTVVMGNCGVGFAPVQPGKEEWLIQLMEGVEDIPGTALSEGITWEWESFPQYLDALEKRHTSVDFGTQLAHGALRAYVMGERGAKNEPATPDDIAEMRRLTKEAIEAGALGVSTSRVLGHRAMDGEPVPGTFAAEDELFGLGHALRDAGAGVFELAPAGADGQDLVNAKREVEWMKKLSAEIERPVTFAMLQNETEPNLWREIMDESIAAAEEGAQLYPQIAARPFGLMIGLQTHHPFARRPTFKRLAEENTSIEALAKALQDPANKAAILAEENLPADPNNLFDGMSDMIAVMLHRLYVIGDPPDYEPTPDRSVAAIAEANGVEPIEAAYDAFVAGDGTNMLMMPIFNYVDGNHEVIREMISHPYCVSGLSDGGAHCGMICDASIPTFMLTHWARDRSRGDKLDLEHVVKKQTKDTATLFGLTDRGTLEVGKKADVNVIDFDNLKLRSIKLVHDLPAGGRRLLQKAEGYEYTIVSGEITRRNGEDTGARPGRLVRGAR
;
A
#
# COMPACT_ATOMS: atom_id res chain seq x y z
N MET A 1 33.75 6.31 -20.46
CA MET A 1 32.43 6.67 -21.00
C MET A 1 31.38 6.05 -20.09
N PHE A 2 30.44 6.83 -19.59
CA PHE A 2 29.30 6.37 -18.79
C PHE A 2 28.19 5.83 -19.72
N ASP A 3 27.27 5.05 -19.17
CA ASP A 3 26.11 4.57 -19.93
C ASP A 3 25.06 5.67 -20.02
N LEU A 4 24.77 6.33 -18.88
CA LEU A 4 23.83 7.42 -18.76
C LEU A 4 24.41 8.52 -17.85
N LYS A 5 24.14 9.79 -18.19
CA LYS A 5 24.45 10.96 -17.37
C LYS A 5 23.24 11.86 -17.24
N ILE A 6 22.94 12.29 -16.02
CA ILE A 6 21.89 13.25 -15.72
C ILE A 6 22.58 14.55 -15.32
N THR A 7 22.27 15.63 -16.02
CA THR A 7 22.95 16.93 -15.89
C THR A 7 21.98 18.04 -15.51
N GLY A 8 22.48 19.10 -14.87
CA GLY A 8 21.74 20.35 -14.62
C GLY A 8 20.61 20.27 -13.61
N GLY A 9 20.46 19.13 -12.90
CA GLY A 9 19.37 18.92 -11.94
C GLY A 9 19.65 19.46 -10.55
N THR A 10 18.60 19.57 -9.74
CA THR A 10 18.69 19.77 -8.29
C THR A 10 18.61 18.39 -7.61
N LEU A 11 19.70 17.94 -7.01
CA LEU A 11 19.80 16.64 -6.36
C LEU A 11 19.17 16.71 -4.96
N VAL A 12 18.16 15.86 -4.72
CA VAL A 12 17.60 15.55 -3.40
C VAL A 12 18.02 14.13 -3.10
N ASP A 13 19.19 13.96 -2.50
CA ASP A 13 19.98 12.74 -2.55
C ASP A 13 19.50 11.58 -1.64
N GLY A 14 18.39 11.77 -0.92
CA GLY A 14 17.81 10.77 -0.02
C GLY A 14 18.46 10.73 1.37
N THR A 15 19.52 11.50 1.62
CA THR A 15 20.16 11.54 2.95
C THR A 15 19.42 12.41 3.97
N GLY A 16 18.54 13.31 3.49
CA GLY A 16 17.90 14.36 4.29
C GLY A 16 18.74 15.62 4.43
N THR A 17 19.88 15.72 3.73
CA THR A 17 20.67 16.96 3.63
C THR A 17 20.06 17.90 2.60
N ALA A 18 20.34 19.20 2.71
CA ALA A 18 19.82 20.22 1.81
C ALA A 18 20.10 19.88 0.33
N ALA A 19 19.10 20.09 -0.51
CA ALA A 19 19.20 19.89 -1.95
C ALA A 19 20.28 20.79 -2.58
N TYR A 20 20.95 20.30 -3.63
CA TYR A 20 22.03 21.02 -4.30
C TYR A 20 22.04 20.78 -5.80
N ALA A 21 22.55 21.75 -6.56
CA ALA A 21 22.73 21.58 -8.00
C ALA A 21 23.82 20.55 -8.28
N GLY A 22 23.56 19.59 -9.16
CA GLY A 22 24.50 18.52 -9.41
C GLY A 22 24.19 17.65 -10.62
N GLU A 23 25.07 16.68 -10.80
CA GLU A 23 25.03 15.70 -11.87
C GLU A 23 25.19 14.28 -11.30
N VAL A 24 24.57 13.31 -11.95
CA VAL A 24 24.70 11.87 -11.65
C VAL A 24 25.16 11.14 -12.90
N ALA A 25 26.22 10.35 -12.80
CA ALA A 25 26.66 9.47 -13.88
C ALA A 25 26.49 8.02 -13.49
N ILE A 26 25.99 7.24 -14.41
CA ILE A 26 25.62 5.84 -14.25
C ILE A 26 26.47 4.96 -15.18
N LYS A 27 26.95 3.86 -14.64
CA LYS A 27 27.65 2.83 -15.39
C LYS A 27 27.38 1.46 -14.83
N ASP A 28 27.13 0.50 -15.70
CA ASP A 28 26.87 -0.91 -15.35
C ASP A 28 25.79 -1.05 -14.26
N GLY A 29 24.69 -0.28 -14.38
CA GLY A 29 23.56 -0.30 -13.47
C GLY A 29 23.80 0.34 -12.09
N ARG A 30 24.95 1.03 -11.90
CA ARG A 30 25.30 1.68 -10.63
C ARG A 30 25.65 3.14 -10.80
N ILE A 31 25.48 3.91 -9.73
CA ILE A 31 25.94 5.30 -9.67
C ILE A 31 27.47 5.27 -9.65
N ALA A 32 28.09 5.71 -10.75
CA ALA A 32 29.54 5.74 -10.91
C ALA A 32 30.18 7.04 -10.40
N ALA A 33 29.42 8.14 -10.50
CA ALA A 33 29.83 9.44 -9.96
C ALA A 33 28.62 10.32 -9.66
N VAL A 34 28.74 11.18 -8.65
CA VAL A 34 27.76 12.18 -8.26
C VAL A 34 28.48 13.41 -7.71
N GLY A 35 28.00 14.62 -8.03
CA GLY A 35 28.59 15.86 -7.54
C GLY A 35 28.12 17.07 -8.32
N ALA A 36 28.64 18.26 -7.96
CA ALA A 36 28.27 19.52 -8.61
C ALA A 36 28.62 19.54 -10.12
N SER A 37 29.63 18.79 -10.53
CA SER A 37 30.00 18.55 -11.92
C SER A 37 30.71 17.19 -12.01
N VAL A 38 30.32 16.39 -12.97
CA VAL A 38 30.88 15.06 -13.22
C VAL A 38 31.57 15.06 -14.59
N PRO A 39 32.91 15.02 -14.63
CA PRO A 39 33.64 15.01 -15.89
C PRO A 39 33.50 13.66 -16.60
N GLY A 40 33.46 13.70 -17.93
CA GLY A 40 33.40 12.51 -18.77
C GLY A 40 32.17 12.48 -19.67
N GLU A 41 32.28 11.72 -20.77
CA GLU A 41 31.20 11.51 -21.74
C GLU A 41 30.30 10.33 -21.33
N ALA A 42 29.05 10.37 -21.77
CA ALA A 42 28.09 9.29 -21.61
C ALA A 42 27.52 8.88 -22.98
N ALA A 43 27.05 7.63 -23.08
CA ALA A 43 26.35 7.15 -24.26
C ALA A 43 24.96 7.82 -24.42
N GLN A 44 24.34 8.16 -23.30
CA GLN A 44 23.07 8.90 -23.25
C GLN A 44 23.18 10.01 -22.18
N GLU A 45 22.58 11.17 -22.47
CA GLU A 45 22.48 12.27 -21.50
C GLU A 45 21.01 12.68 -21.33
N ILE A 46 20.66 13.02 -20.09
CA ILE A 46 19.36 13.59 -19.68
C ILE A 46 19.65 14.98 -19.13
N ASP A 47 19.07 16.00 -19.76
CA ASP A 47 19.05 17.35 -19.23
C ASP A 47 17.93 17.46 -18.18
N ALA A 48 18.30 17.59 -16.92
CA ALA A 48 17.40 17.76 -15.78
C ALA A 48 17.31 19.22 -15.30
N THR A 49 17.66 20.19 -16.17
CA THR A 49 17.56 21.62 -15.84
C THR A 49 16.14 21.98 -15.38
N GLY A 50 16.01 22.57 -14.18
CA GLY A 50 14.72 22.91 -13.57
C GLY A 50 13.96 21.69 -13.02
N ARG A 51 14.61 20.54 -12.87
CA ARG A 51 14.04 19.30 -12.32
C ARG A 51 14.72 18.94 -11.02
N ILE A 52 14.01 18.22 -10.16
CA ILE A 52 14.65 17.51 -9.05
C ILE A 52 15.06 16.10 -9.50
N VAL A 53 16.18 15.65 -8.95
CA VAL A 53 16.69 14.29 -9.16
C VAL A 53 16.76 13.62 -7.81
N THR A 54 16.03 12.51 -7.65
CA THR A 54 15.94 11.76 -6.39
C THR A 54 16.38 10.32 -6.57
N PRO A 55 16.74 9.60 -5.49
CA PRO A 55 16.74 8.14 -5.55
C PRO A 55 15.35 7.64 -5.94
N GLY A 56 15.27 6.45 -6.52
CA GLY A 56 14.01 5.74 -6.69
C GLY A 56 13.37 5.41 -5.34
N PHE A 57 12.05 5.47 -5.26
CA PHE A 57 11.34 5.22 -4.00
C PHE A 57 11.28 3.72 -3.70
N VAL A 58 11.30 3.39 -2.41
CA VAL A 58 11.20 2.02 -1.90
C VAL A 58 9.90 1.90 -1.12
N ASP A 59 8.94 1.20 -1.69
CA ASP A 59 7.65 0.97 -1.10
C ASP A 59 7.65 -0.34 -0.32
N VAL A 60 7.51 -0.25 0.99
CA VAL A 60 7.70 -1.38 1.91
C VAL A 60 6.41 -2.11 2.28
N HIS A 61 5.26 -1.64 1.77
CA HIS A 61 3.97 -2.26 2.08
C HIS A 61 3.09 -2.35 0.83
N THR A 62 3.19 -3.47 0.13
CA THR A 62 2.46 -3.77 -1.10
C THR A 62 1.97 -5.21 -1.12
N HIS A 63 1.03 -5.53 -2.03
CA HIS A 63 0.39 -6.83 -2.18
C HIS A 63 0.46 -7.35 -3.62
N TYR A 64 1.64 -7.26 -4.23
CA TYR A 64 1.89 -7.77 -5.58
C TYR A 64 2.15 -9.28 -5.64
N ASP A 65 1.92 -10.03 -4.57
CA ASP A 65 2.27 -11.45 -4.40
C ASP A 65 1.75 -12.36 -5.52
N GLY A 66 0.52 -12.10 -5.97
CA GLY A 66 -0.06 -12.74 -7.14
C GLY A 66 0.32 -12.01 -8.42
N GLN A 67 0.14 -10.68 -8.43
CA GLN A 67 0.30 -9.85 -9.62
C GLN A 67 1.69 -9.98 -10.26
N VAL A 68 2.76 -10.15 -9.48
CA VAL A 68 4.13 -10.35 -9.97
C VAL A 68 4.28 -11.57 -10.90
N THR A 69 3.35 -12.51 -10.84
CA THR A 69 3.38 -13.72 -11.69
C THR A 69 2.82 -13.49 -13.10
N TRP A 70 2.04 -12.43 -13.34
CA TRP A 70 1.46 -12.12 -14.65
C TRP A 70 1.74 -10.71 -15.16
N ASP A 71 2.04 -9.74 -14.28
CA ASP A 71 2.30 -8.35 -14.64
C ASP A 71 3.79 -8.01 -14.48
N ASP A 72 4.43 -7.67 -15.58
CA ASP A 72 5.83 -7.30 -15.59
C ASP A 72 6.07 -5.79 -15.35
N GLN A 73 5.01 -4.98 -15.28
CA GLN A 73 5.09 -3.57 -14.94
C GLN A 73 5.01 -3.32 -13.43
N LEU A 74 4.31 -4.17 -12.69
CA LEU A 74 3.94 -3.97 -11.29
C LEU A 74 3.26 -2.61 -11.07
N ASP A 75 2.29 -2.31 -11.97
CA ASP A 75 1.48 -1.11 -11.84
C ASP A 75 0.48 -1.25 -10.68
N PRO A 76 0.22 -0.11 -9.96
CA PRO A 76 0.55 1.27 -10.33
C PRO A 76 1.84 1.84 -9.70
N SER A 77 2.54 1.14 -8.82
CA SER A 77 3.66 1.71 -8.02
C SER A 77 4.76 2.35 -8.89
N GLY A 78 5.15 1.70 -9.99
CA GLY A 78 6.17 2.25 -10.90
C GLY A 78 5.80 3.61 -11.51
N GLY A 79 4.50 3.90 -11.69
CA GLY A 79 3.99 5.19 -12.17
C GLY A 79 4.14 6.35 -11.18
N HIS A 80 4.49 6.05 -9.94
CA HIS A 80 4.68 7.01 -8.84
C HIS A 80 6.14 7.13 -8.38
N GLY A 81 7.09 6.74 -9.24
CA GLY A 81 8.53 6.83 -8.95
C GLY A 81 9.07 5.74 -8.04
N VAL A 82 8.28 4.71 -7.73
CA VAL A 82 8.73 3.53 -6.99
C VAL A 82 9.61 2.68 -7.91
N THR A 83 10.75 2.26 -7.40
CA THR A 83 11.72 1.41 -8.10
C THR A 83 11.94 0.08 -7.39
N THR A 84 11.46 -0.04 -6.17
CA THR A 84 11.51 -1.28 -5.37
C THR A 84 10.24 -1.42 -4.55
N VAL A 85 9.61 -2.59 -4.58
CA VAL A 85 8.45 -2.94 -3.76
C VAL A 85 8.76 -4.10 -2.84
N VAL A 86 8.17 -4.10 -1.63
CA VAL A 86 8.17 -5.24 -0.71
C VAL A 86 6.74 -5.74 -0.56
N MET A 87 6.52 -7.00 -0.88
CA MET A 87 5.22 -7.67 -0.80
C MET A 87 5.22 -8.78 0.26
N GLY A 88 4.10 -9.47 0.46
CA GLY A 88 3.92 -10.47 1.52
C GLY A 88 3.63 -9.84 2.86
N ASN A 89 2.92 -8.70 2.88
CA ASN A 89 2.52 -7.97 4.09
C ASN A 89 1.23 -8.56 4.69
N CYS A 90 0.82 -8.05 5.84
CA CYS A 90 -0.44 -8.38 6.53
C CYS A 90 -0.67 -9.88 6.80
N GLY A 91 0.38 -10.70 6.76
CA GLY A 91 0.28 -12.15 7.00
C GLY A 91 -0.43 -12.93 5.89
N VAL A 92 -0.66 -12.33 4.72
CA VAL A 92 -1.28 -12.98 3.56
C VAL A 92 -0.30 -13.11 2.40
N GLY A 93 -0.43 -14.18 1.61
CA GLY A 93 0.48 -14.48 0.51
C GLY A 93 0.24 -15.87 -0.07
N PHE A 94 1.01 -16.26 -1.09
CA PHE A 94 0.77 -17.47 -1.86
C PHE A 94 1.78 -18.60 -1.62
N ALA A 95 2.63 -18.47 -0.61
CA ALA A 95 3.61 -19.50 -0.26
C ALA A 95 3.92 -19.53 1.25
N PRO A 96 4.13 -20.74 1.84
CA PRO A 96 4.02 -22.05 1.20
C PRO A 96 2.56 -22.45 0.96
N VAL A 97 2.33 -23.43 0.08
CA VAL A 97 1.00 -23.94 -0.26
C VAL A 97 1.02 -25.46 -0.38
N GLN A 98 0.10 -26.16 0.29
CA GLN A 98 -0.07 -27.59 0.06
C GLN A 98 -0.76 -27.85 -1.28
N PRO A 99 -0.35 -28.89 -2.04
CA PRO A 99 -1.02 -29.24 -3.29
C PRO A 99 -2.54 -29.40 -3.12
N GLY A 100 -3.33 -28.70 -3.97
CA GLY A 100 -4.78 -28.69 -3.92
C GLY A 100 -5.39 -27.72 -2.90
N LYS A 101 -4.59 -26.83 -2.30
CA LYS A 101 -5.03 -25.77 -1.37
C LYS A 101 -4.86 -24.35 -1.92
N GLU A 102 -4.56 -24.23 -3.19
CA GLU A 102 -4.30 -22.97 -3.88
C GLU A 102 -5.54 -22.05 -3.82
N GLU A 103 -6.71 -22.61 -4.05
CA GLU A 103 -7.99 -21.88 -4.02
C GLU A 103 -8.28 -21.26 -2.65
N TRP A 104 -7.89 -21.93 -1.58
CA TRP A 104 -8.07 -21.40 -0.23
C TRP A 104 -7.20 -20.13 0.01
N LEU A 105 -5.96 -20.10 -0.50
CA LEU A 105 -5.10 -18.91 -0.45
C LEU A 105 -5.65 -17.77 -1.30
N ILE A 106 -6.27 -18.08 -2.45
CA ILE A 106 -6.96 -17.10 -3.28
C ILE A 106 -8.11 -16.46 -2.50
N GLN A 107 -8.96 -17.26 -1.86
CA GLN A 107 -10.09 -16.76 -1.06
C GLN A 107 -9.63 -15.96 0.16
N LEU A 108 -8.50 -16.32 0.78
CA LEU A 108 -7.90 -15.55 1.86
C LEU A 108 -7.44 -14.17 1.35
N MET A 109 -6.71 -14.13 0.24
CA MET A 109 -6.22 -12.88 -0.35
C MET A 109 -7.37 -11.99 -0.84
N GLU A 110 -8.38 -12.56 -1.50
CA GLU A 110 -9.56 -11.83 -1.96
C GLU A 110 -10.31 -11.17 -0.79
N GLY A 111 -10.49 -11.90 0.31
CA GLY A 111 -11.23 -11.40 1.46
C GLY A 111 -10.50 -10.31 2.24
N VAL A 112 -9.17 -10.37 2.31
CA VAL A 112 -8.34 -9.40 3.06
C VAL A 112 -8.01 -8.19 2.20
N GLU A 113 -7.56 -8.42 0.95
CA GLU A 113 -6.95 -7.39 0.11
C GLU A 113 -7.85 -6.90 -1.03
N ASP A 114 -9.11 -7.39 -1.11
CA ASP A 114 -10.06 -7.02 -2.18
C ASP A 114 -9.44 -7.13 -3.59
N ILE A 115 -8.65 -8.19 -3.80
CA ILE A 115 -8.13 -8.54 -5.12
C ILE A 115 -9.08 -9.56 -5.73
N PRO A 116 -9.68 -9.33 -6.92
CA PRO A 116 -10.66 -10.25 -7.47
C PRO A 116 -10.13 -11.69 -7.58
N GLY A 117 -10.80 -12.66 -6.93
CA GLY A 117 -10.38 -14.06 -6.91
C GLY A 117 -10.30 -14.67 -8.31
N THR A 118 -11.17 -14.22 -9.24
CA THR A 118 -11.11 -14.62 -10.65
C THR A 118 -9.82 -14.16 -11.33
N ALA A 119 -9.32 -12.95 -11.00
CA ALA A 119 -8.06 -12.46 -11.53
C ALA A 119 -6.86 -13.25 -10.97
N LEU A 120 -6.90 -13.59 -9.68
CA LEU A 120 -5.89 -14.42 -9.04
C LEU A 120 -5.88 -15.84 -9.62
N SER A 121 -7.05 -16.47 -9.78
CA SER A 121 -7.20 -17.81 -10.32
C SER A 121 -6.69 -17.93 -11.76
N GLU A 122 -6.94 -16.91 -12.61
CA GLU A 122 -6.48 -16.92 -14.01
C GLU A 122 -4.99 -16.49 -14.11
N GLY A 123 -4.57 -15.55 -13.26
CA GLY A 123 -3.25 -14.92 -13.38
C GLY A 123 -2.12 -15.75 -12.78
N ILE A 124 -2.35 -16.43 -11.64
CA ILE A 124 -1.29 -17.13 -10.93
C ILE A 124 -0.98 -18.48 -11.59
N THR A 125 0.28 -18.66 -11.98
CA THR A 125 0.80 -19.96 -12.41
C THR A 125 1.52 -20.63 -11.24
N TRP A 126 0.91 -21.65 -10.64
CA TRP A 126 1.42 -22.33 -9.47
C TRP A 126 2.60 -23.25 -9.83
N GLU A 127 3.84 -22.80 -9.62
CA GLU A 127 5.08 -23.55 -9.90
C GLU A 127 5.82 -23.93 -8.60
N TRP A 128 5.18 -23.79 -7.43
CA TRP A 128 5.80 -23.97 -6.11
C TRP A 128 4.88 -24.65 -5.11
N GLU A 129 5.47 -25.24 -4.08
CA GLU A 129 4.86 -25.71 -2.85
C GLU A 129 5.49 -25.00 -1.65
N SER A 130 6.83 -25.02 -1.55
CA SER A 130 7.56 -24.35 -0.47
C SER A 130 7.87 -22.88 -0.80
N PHE A 131 8.19 -22.10 0.24
CA PHE A 131 8.58 -20.70 0.05
C PHE A 131 9.88 -20.53 -0.75
N PRO A 132 10.94 -21.32 -0.54
CA PRO A 132 12.11 -21.29 -1.44
C PRO A 132 11.79 -21.53 -2.91
N GLN A 133 10.89 -22.48 -3.22
CA GLN A 133 10.44 -22.72 -4.59
C GLN A 133 9.68 -21.52 -5.17
N TYR A 134 8.89 -20.83 -4.35
CA TYR A 134 8.23 -19.58 -4.75
C TYR A 134 9.27 -18.51 -5.13
N LEU A 135 10.29 -18.30 -4.29
CA LEU A 135 11.39 -17.38 -4.64
C LEU A 135 12.10 -17.78 -5.94
N ASP A 136 12.32 -19.08 -6.19
CA ASP A 136 12.96 -19.57 -7.41
C ASP A 136 12.06 -19.38 -8.66
N ALA A 137 10.73 -19.46 -8.49
CA ALA A 137 9.78 -19.11 -9.54
C ALA A 137 9.80 -17.62 -9.85
N LEU A 138 9.84 -16.78 -8.80
CA LEU A 138 9.91 -15.33 -8.91
C LEU A 138 11.24 -14.84 -9.50
N GLU A 139 12.37 -15.50 -9.24
CA GLU A 139 13.68 -15.11 -9.78
C GLU A 139 13.74 -15.13 -11.31
N LYS A 140 12.85 -15.90 -11.94
CA LYS A 140 12.71 -15.95 -13.40
C LYS A 140 11.98 -14.73 -13.98
N ARG A 141 11.34 -13.92 -13.13
CA ARG A 141 10.57 -12.75 -13.55
C ARG A 141 11.48 -11.54 -13.77
N HIS A 142 11.17 -10.81 -14.81
CA HIS A 142 11.81 -9.55 -15.18
C HIS A 142 10.73 -8.48 -15.21
N THR A 143 10.88 -7.47 -14.39
CA THR A 143 9.86 -6.46 -14.14
C THR A 143 10.39 -5.05 -14.35
N SER A 144 9.51 -4.06 -14.36
CA SER A 144 9.90 -2.66 -14.49
C SER A 144 10.56 -2.10 -13.22
N VAL A 145 10.24 -2.69 -12.06
CA VAL A 145 10.76 -2.32 -10.73
C VAL A 145 11.29 -3.55 -10.02
N ASP A 146 12.22 -3.41 -9.09
CA ASP A 146 12.62 -4.50 -8.22
C ASP A 146 11.50 -4.88 -7.26
N PHE A 147 11.49 -6.14 -6.84
CA PHE A 147 10.52 -6.63 -5.87
C PHE A 147 11.18 -7.61 -4.89
N GLY A 148 10.74 -7.60 -3.65
CA GLY A 148 11.12 -8.56 -2.64
C GLY A 148 9.89 -9.01 -1.86
N THR A 149 9.95 -10.13 -1.15
CA THR A 149 8.77 -10.67 -0.46
C THR A 149 9.10 -11.15 0.94
N GLN A 150 8.11 -11.09 1.81
CA GLN A 150 8.11 -11.65 3.15
C GLN A 150 7.35 -12.98 3.18
N LEU A 151 7.67 -13.84 4.14
CA LEU A 151 6.90 -15.05 4.41
C LEU A 151 5.61 -14.68 5.14
N ALA A 152 4.47 -15.00 4.55
CA ALA A 152 3.16 -14.74 5.14
C ALA A 152 2.80 -15.80 6.20
N HIS A 153 2.55 -15.37 7.45
CA HIS A 153 2.21 -16.24 8.57
C HIS A 153 0.93 -17.05 8.33
N GLY A 154 -0.09 -16.42 7.70
CA GLY A 154 -1.36 -17.11 7.39
C GLY A 154 -1.17 -18.31 6.48
N ALA A 155 -0.37 -18.17 5.41
CA ALA A 155 -0.04 -19.26 4.51
C ALA A 155 0.81 -20.33 5.21
N LEU A 156 1.82 -19.92 5.99
CA LEU A 156 2.67 -20.83 6.76
C LEU A 156 1.86 -21.66 7.77
N ARG A 157 0.97 -21.00 8.50
CA ARG A 157 0.14 -21.63 9.53
C ARG A 157 -0.82 -22.65 8.93
N ALA A 158 -1.45 -22.32 7.80
CA ALA A 158 -2.30 -23.25 7.06
C ALA A 158 -1.49 -24.42 6.48
N TYR A 159 -0.26 -24.17 6.02
CA TYR A 159 0.62 -25.22 5.50
C TYR A 159 1.03 -26.23 6.57
N VAL A 160 1.41 -25.79 7.76
CA VAL A 160 1.87 -26.65 8.86
C VAL A 160 0.72 -27.34 9.58
N MET A 161 -0.35 -26.60 9.91
CA MET A 161 -1.43 -27.06 10.77
C MET A 161 -2.68 -27.52 9.99
N GLY A 162 -2.73 -27.26 8.68
CA GLY A 162 -3.89 -27.56 7.84
C GLY A 162 -5.15 -26.80 8.30
N GLU A 163 -6.29 -27.50 8.36
CA GLU A 163 -7.58 -26.90 8.74
C GLU A 163 -7.57 -26.30 10.15
N ARG A 164 -6.82 -26.88 11.09
CA ARG A 164 -6.65 -26.30 12.44
C ARG A 164 -6.04 -24.90 12.37
N GLY A 165 -5.00 -24.75 11.54
CA GLY A 165 -4.34 -23.46 11.30
C GLY A 165 -5.26 -22.44 10.65
N ALA A 166 -5.98 -22.85 9.61
CA ALA A 166 -6.95 -22.03 8.90
C ALA A 166 -8.08 -21.51 9.81
N LYS A 167 -8.46 -22.28 10.83
CA LYS A 167 -9.49 -21.92 11.82
C LYS A 167 -8.95 -21.30 13.11
N ASN A 168 -7.71 -20.84 13.10
CA ASN A 168 -7.08 -20.21 14.27
C ASN A 168 -7.07 -21.07 15.55
N GLU A 169 -7.07 -22.42 15.46
CA GLU A 169 -6.86 -23.25 16.63
C GLU A 169 -5.44 -23.03 17.21
N PRO A 170 -5.24 -23.13 18.53
CA PRO A 170 -3.92 -22.95 19.13
C PRO A 170 -2.87 -23.88 18.52
N ALA A 171 -1.68 -23.32 18.23
CA ALA A 171 -0.54 -24.12 17.78
C ALA A 171 0.03 -24.96 18.93
N THR A 172 0.42 -26.19 18.62
CA THR A 172 1.18 -27.04 19.55
C THR A 172 2.67 -26.67 19.51
N PRO A 173 3.48 -27.07 20.51
CA PRO A 173 4.92 -26.88 20.46
C PRO A 173 5.59 -27.47 19.21
N ASP A 174 5.07 -28.58 18.68
CA ASP A 174 5.58 -29.19 17.44
C ASP A 174 5.21 -28.34 16.21
N ASP A 175 3.98 -27.80 16.16
CA ASP A 175 3.58 -26.86 15.11
C ASP A 175 4.48 -25.61 15.10
N ILE A 176 4.75 -25.03 16.28
CA ILE A 176 5.62 -23.85 16.44
C ILE A 176 7.06 -24.18 15.99
N ALA A 177 7.58 -25.35 16.38
CA ALA A 177 8.91 -25.79 15.99
C ALA A 177 9.03 -25.93 14.46
N GLU A 178 8.01 -26.47 13.79
CA GLU A 178 8.00 -26.62 12.34
C GLU A 178 7.82 -25.25 11.63
N MET A 179 6.92 -24.39 12.11
CA MET A 179 6.80 -23.02 11.57
C MET A 179 8.12 -22.24 11.71
N ARG A 180 8.81 -22.34 12.88
CA ARG A 180 10.13 -21.75 13.06
C ARG A 180 11.16 -22.28 12.06
N ARG A 181 11.18 -23.60 11.83
CA ARG A 181 12.10 -24.23 10.88
C ARG A 181 11.87 -23.72 9.46
N LEU A 182 10.61 -23.68 9.01
CA LEU A 182 10.25 -23.21 7.66
C LEU A 182 10.48 -21.71 7.52
N THR A 183 10.24 -20.91 8.56
CA THR A 183 10.56 -19.47 8.54
C THR A 183 12.06 -19.26 8.37
N LYS A 184 12.89 -20.00 9.11
CA LYS A 184 14.35 -19.93 8.96
C LYS A 184 14.79 -20.31 7.55
N GLU A 185 14.23 -21.38 6.98
CA GLU A 185 14.49 -21.82 5.61
C GLU A 185 14.11 -20.74 4.58
N ALA A 186 12.97 -20.06 4.78
CA ALA A 186 12.53 -18.97 3.92
C ALA A 186 13.50 -17.77 3.96
N ILE A 187 13.93 -17.36 5.17
CA ILE A 187 14.91 -16.27 5.33
C ILE A 187 16.26 -16.63 4.70
N GLU A 188 16.76 -17.84 4.94
CA GLU A 188 18.00 -18.33 4.33
C GLU A 188 17.92 -18.44 2.80
N ALA A 189 16.73 -18.70 2.25
CA ALA A 189 16.48 -18.65 0.82
C ALA A 189 16.41 -17.23 0.26
N GLY A 190 16.19 -16.21 1.12
CA GLY A 190 16.21 -14.80 0.74
C GLY A 190 14.91 -14.05 0.93
N ALA A 191 13.98 -14.56 1.74
CA ALA A 191 12.84 -13.76 2.20
C ALA A 191 13.33 -12.50 2.93
N LEU A 192 12.64 -11.38 2.75
CA LEU A 192 12.98 -10.11 3.40
C LEU A 192 12.52 -10.07 4.87
N GLY A 193 11.65 -10.98 5.26
CA GLY A 193 11.10 -11.03 6.61
C GLY A 193 9.97 -12.04 6.74
N VAL A 194 9.22 -11.90 7.82
CA VAL A 194 7.97 -12.61 8.07
C VAL A 194 6.89 -11.58 8.43
N SER A 195 5.67 -11.78 7.93
CA SER A 195 4.54 -10.91 8.21
C SER A 195 3.42 -11.64 8.92
N THR A 196 2.65 -10.94 9.76
CA THR A 196 1.45 -11.49 10.41
C THR A 196 0.34 -10.44 10.52
N SER A 197 -0.91 -10.87 10.64
CA SER A 197 -2.03 -10.00 10.96
C SER A 197 -2.69 -10.43 12.27
N ARG A 198 -3.04 -9.43 13.10
CA ARG A 198 -3.78 -9.60 14.35
C ARG A 198 -5.05 -8.74 14.35
N VAL A 199 -5.38 -8.17 13.20
CA VAL A 199 -6.54 -7.31 12.98
C VAL A 199 -7.80 -8.16 12.81
N LEU A 200 -8.86 -7.88 13.57
CA LEU A 200 -10.12 -8.62 13.51
C LEU A 200 -10.89 -8.39 12.20
N GLY A 201 -10.65 -7.27 11.54
CA GLY A 201 -11.23 -6.93 10.24
C GLY A 201 -10.64 -7.70 9.06
N HIS A 202 -9.43 -8.25 9.19
CA HIS A 202 -8.82 -9.08 8.14
C HIS A 202 -9.43 -10.48 8.14
N ARG A 203 -10.24 -10.79 7.13
CA ARG A 203 -11.01 -12.04 7.03
C ARG A 203 -10.94 -12.63 5.64
N ALA A 204 -10.92 -13.96 5.58
CA ALA A 204 -11.13 -14.69 4.34
C ALA A 204 -12.59 -14.55 3.85
N MET A 205 -12.86 -14.94 2.60
CA MET A 205 -14.21 -14.86 2.00
C MET A 205 -15.29 -15.65 2.76
N ASP A 206 -14.92 -16.67 3.53
CA ASP A 206 -15.83 -17.41 4.40
C ASP A 206 -16.11 -16.73 5.75
N GLY A 207 -15.49 -15.57 6.01
CA GLY A 207 -15.62 -14.77 7.22
C GLY A 207 -14.70 -15.15 8.37
N GLU A 208 -13.86 -16.19 8.21
CA GLU A 208 -12.85 -16.53 9.22
C GLU A 208 -11.73 -15.49 9.27
N PRO A 209 -11.27 -15.08 10.45
CA PRO A 209 -10.10 -14.19 10.56
C PRO A 209 -8.84 -14.82 9.95
N VAL A 210 -7.93 -13.99 9.47
CA VAL A 210 -6.62 -14.44 8.95
C VAL A 210 -5.95 -15.40 9.94
N PRO A 211 -5.41 -16.55 9.49
CA PRO A 211 -4.66 -17.43 10.37
C PRO A 211 -3.46 -16.71 11.00
N GLY A 212 -3.40 -16.72 12.32
CA GLY A 212 -2.43 -15.97 13.11
C GLY A 212 -3.04 -14.78 13.88
N THR A 213 -4.28 -14.36 13.58
CA THR A 213 -4.98 -13.28 14.31
C THR A 213 -4.96 -13.53 15.83
N PHE A 214 -5.14 -14.77 16.25
CA PHE A 214 -5.14 -15.16 17.67
C PHE A 214 -3.89 -15.92 18.10
N ALA A 215 -2.80 -15.86 17.33
CA ALA A 215 -1.55 -16.51 17.68
C ALA A 215 -1.06 -16.06 19.06
N ALA A 216 -0.65 -17.01 19.89
CA ALA A 216 -0.08 -16.73 21.20
C ALA A 216 1.36 -16.19 21.07
N GLU A 217 1.87 -15.54 22.13
CA GLU A 217 3.21 -14.94 22.10
C GLU A 217 4.30 -15.98 21.79
N ASP A 218 4.20 -17.22 22.27
CA ASP A 218 5.19 -18.27 22.02
C ASP A 218 5.28 -18.65 20.52
N GLU A 219 4.16 -18.62 19.80
CA GLU A 219 4.12 -18.81 18.35
C GLU A 219 4.82 -17.63 17.63
N LEU A 220 4.48 -16.38 17.99
CA LEU A 220 5.09 -15.18 17.43
C LEU A 220 6.60 -15.12 17.70
N PHE A 221 7.01 -15.47 18.93
CA PHE A 221 8.42 -15.57 19.29
C PHE A 221 9.13 -16.71 18.53
N GLY A 222 8.43 -17.81 18.27
CA GLY A 222 8.94 -18.89 17.43
C GLY A 222 9.35 -18.40 16.03
N LEU A 223 8.48 -17.59 15.39
CA LEU A 223 8.78 -16.95 14.09
C LEU A 223 9.96 -15.96 14.20
N GLY A 224 9.94 -15.10 15.22
CA GLY A 224 11.01 -14.13 15.44
C GLY A 224 12.37 -14.79 15.72
N HIS A 225 12.40 -15.89 16.49
CA HIS A 225 13.64 -16.65 16.72
C HIS A 225 14.23 -17.21 15.42
N ALA A 226 13.42 -17.53 14.42
CA ALA A 226 13.92 -17.93 13.11
C ALA A 226 14.70 -16.80 12.42
N LEU A 227 14.23 -15.53 12.56
CA LEU A 227 14.96 -14.36 12.05
C LEU A 227 16.31 -14.18 12.76
N ARG A 228 16.33 -14.33 14.08
CA ARG A 228 17.57 -14.29 14.87
C ARG A 228 18.54 -15.38 14.44
N ASP A 229 18.05 -16.62 14.30
CA ASP A 229 18.87 -17.78 13.97
C ASP A 229 19.44 -17.69 12.53
N ALA A 230 18.74 -16.99 11.63
CA ALA A 230 19.22 -16.67 10.28
C ALA A 230 20.09 -15.39 10.22
N GLY A 231 20.04 -14.56 11.27
CA GLY A 231 20.76 -13.27 11.32
C GLY A 231 20.23 -12.20 10.38
N ALA A 232 19.02 -12.37 9.82
CA ALA A 232 18.44 -11.50 8.80
C ALA A 232 16.92 -11.40 8.92
N GLY A 233 16.31 -10.47 8.17
CA GLY A 233 14.87 -10.32 8.04
C GLY A 233 14.24 -9.31 9.00
N VAL A 234 13.02 -8.92 8.68
CA VAL A 234 12.17 -7.98 9.43
C VAL A 234 10.94 -8.74 9.91
N PHE A 235 10.43 -8.43 11.10
CA PHE A 235 9.13 -8.90 11.56
C PHE A 235 8.09 -7.81 11.31
N GLU A 236 7.16 -8.06 10.40
CA GLU A 236 6.11 -7.10 10.02
C GLU A 236 4.76 -7.53 10.59
N LEU A 237 3.92 -6.58 10.99
CA LEU A 237 2.55 -6.91 11.37
C LEU A 237 1.53 -5.79 11.21
N ALA A 238 0.28 -6.21 10.97
CA ALA A 238 -0.91 -5.43 11.27
C ALA A 238 -1.34 -5.78 12.71
N PRO A 239 -1.11 -4.90 13.72
CA PRO A 239 -1.30 -5.23 15.13
C PRO A 239 -2.77 -5.26 15.55
N ALA A 240 -3.08 -5.96 16.63
CA ALA A 240 -4.42 -5.93 17.21
C ALA A 240 -4.82 -4.50 17.58
N GLY A 241 -6.06 -4.14 17.27
CA GLY A 241 -6.62 -2.81 17.55
C GLY A 241 -6.24 -1.72 16.53
N ALA A 242 -5.43 -2.00 15.53
CA ALA A 242 -5.14 -1.03 14.47
C ALA A 242 -6.41 -0.59 13.72
N ASP A 243 -7.37 -1.49 13.54
CA ASP A 243 -8.67 -1.23 12.93
C ASP A 243 -9.72 -0.60 13.89
N GLY A 244 -9.33 -0.32 15.14
CA GLY A 244 -10.21 0.25 16.16
C GLY A 244 -11.14 -0.76 16.84
N GLN A 245 -10.98 -2.07 16.61
CA GLN A 245 -11.85 -3.10 17.20
C GLN A 245 -11.29 -3.62 18.53
N ASP A 246 -10.18 -4.30 18.57
CA ASP A 246 -9.62 -4.92 19.80
C ASP A 246 -8.72 -3.96 20.59
N LEU A 247 -9.29 -2.90 21.15
CA LEU A 247 -8.54 -1.84 21.83
C LEU A 247 -7.90 -2.30 23.15
N VAL A 248 -8.43 -3.37 23.77
CA VAL A 248 -7.85 -3.94 25.01
C VAL A 248 -6.47 -4.52 24.73
N ASN A 249 -6.29 -5.16 23.59
CA ASN A 249 -5.03 -5.76 23.20
C ASN A 249 -4.08 -4.77 22.52
N ALA A 250 -4.58 -3.71 21.90
CA ALA A 250 -3.76 -2.72 21.19
C ALA A 250 -2.57 -2.19 22.02
N LYS A 251 -2.79 -1.87 23.30
CA LYS A 251 -1.72 -1.41 24.22
C LYS A 251 -0.72 -2.50 24.56
N ARG A 252 -1.13 -3.78 24.55
CA ARG A 252 -0.26 -4.92 24.85
C ARG A 252 0.60 -5.32 23.67
N GLU A 253 0.23 -4.93 22.46
CA GLU A 253 0.98 -5.26 21.26
C GLU A 253 2.41 -4.69 21.34
N VAL A 254 2.58 -3.43 21.77
CA VAL A 254 3.91 -2.82 21.89
C VAL A 254 4.78 -3.55 22.92
N GLU A 255 4.20 -4.06 24.02
CA GLU A 255 4.95 -4.76 25.06
C GLU A 255 5.64 -6.03 24.54
N TRP A 256 4.93 -6.88 23.78
CA TRP A 256 5.54 -8.10 23.23
C TRP A 256 6.45 -7.78 22.05
N MET A 257 6.09 -6.79 21.19
CA MET A 257 6.95 -6.34 20.08
C MET A 257 8.31 -5.83 20.60
N LYS A 258 8.31 -5.04 21.68
CA LYS A 258 9.53 -4.57 22.35
C LYS A 258 10.40 -5.75 22.82
N LYS A 259 9.78 -6.71 23.54
CA LYS A 259 10.49 -7.91 24.03
C LYS A 259 11.04 -8.72 22.87
N LEU A 260 10.22 -8.96 21.84
CA LEU A 260 10.62 -9.70 20.66
C LEU A 260 11.81 -9.05 19.97
N SER A 261 11.71 -7.75 19.62
CA SER A 261 12.78 -7.03 18.95
C SER A 261 14.10 -7.06 19.73
N ALA A 262 14.04 -6.86 21.05
CA ALA A 262 15.21 -6.91 21.92
C ALA A 262 15.83 -8.32 21.97
N GLU A 263 15.01 -9.37 21.98
CA GLU A 263 15.48 -10.77 22.07
C GLU A 263 16.07 -11.26 20.75
N ILE A 264 15.49 -10.86 19.62
CA ILE A 264 15.94 -11.31 18.30
C ILE A 264 16.98 -10.39 17.67
N GLU A 265 17.17 -9.19 18.20
CA GLU A 265 18.05 -8.14 17.65
C GLU A 265 17.72 -7.76 16.19
N ARG A 266 16.41 -7.80 15.85
CA ARG A 266 15.92 -7.54 14.49
C ARG A 266 14.80 -6.49 14.51
N PRO A 267 14.62 -5.75 13.40
CA PRO A 267 13.52 -4.81 13.28
C PRO A 267 12.16 -5.48 13.39
N VAL A 268 11.25 -4.82 14.12
CA VAL A 268 9.82 -5.07 14.11
C VAL A 268 9.15 -3.82 13.55
N THR A 269 8.37 -3.98 12.49
CA THR A 269 7.62 -2.89 11.86
C THR A 269 6.13 -3.20 11.86
N PHE A 270 5.30 -2.20 12.05
CA PHE A 270 3.87 -2.43 12.23
C PHE A 270 3.03 -1.23 11.79
N ALA A 271 1.81 -1.49 11.31
CA ALA A 271 0.87 -0.45 10.95
C ALA A 271 0.45 0.38 12.16
N MET A 272 0.56 1.70 12.10
CA MET A 272 0.09 2.62 13.12
C MET A 272 -0.89 3.64 12.53
N LEU A 273 -2.12 3.63 13.04
CA LEU A 273 -3.24 4.40 12.52
C LEU A 273 -3.98 5.13 13.65
N GLN A 274 -4.48 6.34 13.36
CA GLN A 274 -5.50 6.96 14.21
C GLN A 274 -6.87 6.38 13.85
N ASN A 275 -7.59 5.86 14.83
CA ASN A 275 -8.97 5.40 14.68
C ASN A 275 -9.96 6.30 15.45
N GLU A 276 -11.24 6.20 15.11
CA GLU A 276 -12.29 7.05 15.71
C GLU A 276 -12.67 6.62 17.13
N THR A 277 -12.53 5.32 17.44
CA THR A 277 -12.96 4.77 18.73
C THR A 277 -12.06 5.25 19.87
N GLU A 278 -10.75 5.29 19.63
CA GLU A 278 -9.75 5.82 20.57
C GLU A 278 -8.77 6.76 19.83
N PRO A 279 -9.19 8.02 19.58
CA PRO A 279 -8.47 8.95 18.70
C PRO A 279 -7.04 9.28 19.11
N ASN A 280 -6.69 9.06 20.37
CA ASN A 280 -5.36 9.36 20.93
C ASN A 280 -4.51 8.10 21.18
N LEU A 281 -5.01 6.89 20.94
CA LEU A 281 -4.29 5.64 21.18
C LEU A 281 -2.97 5.57 20.41
N TRP A 282 -2.95 6.05 19.15
CA TRP A 282 -1.73 6.10 18.33
C TRP A 282 -0.60 6.88 19.01
N ARG A 283 -0.92 7.92 19.80
CA ARG A 283 0.08 8.73 20.51
C ARG A 283 0.71 7.92 21.65
N GLU A 284 -0.10 7.19 22.40
CA GLU A 284 0.40 6.30 23.45
C GLU A 284 1.31 5.21 22.85
N ILE A 285 0.87 4.58 21.73
CA ILE A 285 1.66 3.56 21.01
C ILE A 285 2.98 4.16 20.49
N MET A 286 2.94 5.38 19.95
CA MET A 286 4.13 6.07 19.44
C MET A 286 5.11 6.36 20.58
N ASP A 287 4.64 6.93 21.69
CA ASP A 287 5.47 7.27 22.84
C ASP A 287 6.13 6.01 23.44
N GLU A 288 5.40 4.91 23.57
CA GLU A 288 5.94 3.62 24.01
C GLU A 288 6.96 3.04 23.03
N SER A 289 6.71 3.18 21.71
CA SER A 289 7.64 2.73 20.67
C SER A 289 8.94 3.53 20.69
N ILE A 290 8.86 4.85 20.90
CA ILE A 290 10.02 5.73 21.04
C ILE A 290 10.83 5.33 22.28
N ALA A 291 10.17 5.17 23.44
CA ALA A 291 10.83 4.75 24.67
C ALA A 291 11.52 3.39 24.49
N ALA A 292 10.86 2.45 23.81
CA ALA A 292 11.44 1.15 23.50
C ALA A 292 12.68 1.26 22.60
N ALA A 293 12.64 2.14 21.59
CA ALA A 293 13.77 2.38 20.70
C ALA A 293 14.96 3.03 21.42
N GLU A 294 14.73 3.94 22.37
CA GLU A 294 15.75 4.51 23.23
C GLU A 294 16.42 3.47 24.15
N GLU A 295 15.69 2.41 24.50
CA GLU A 295 16.20 1.26 25.25
C GLU A 295 16.89 0.21 24.37
N GLY A 296 16.92 0.40 23.03
CA GLY A 296 17.63 -0.44 22.08
C GLY A 296 16.76 -1.42 21.30
N ALA A 297 15.44 -1.43 21.48
CA ALA A 297 14.54 -2.16 20.60
C ALA A 297 14.46 -1.48 19.22
N GLN A 298 14.23 -2.26 18.17
CA GLN A 298 14.15 -1.76 16.79
C GLN A 298 12.68 -1.77 16.35
N LEU A 299 11.88 -0.82 16.86
CA LEU A 299 10.46 -0.67 16.53
C LEU A 299 10.27 0.46 15.51
N TYR A 300 9.61 0.16 14.39
CA TYR A 300 9.39 1.08 13.29
C TYR A 300 7.91 1.10 12.88
N PRO A 301 7.09 2.03 13.44
CA PRO A 301 5.73 2.22 12.97
C PRO A 301 5.69 2.60 11.49
N GLN A 302 4.83 1.96 10.70
CA GLN A 302 4.52 2.31 9.33
C GLN A 302 3.34 3.28 9.30
N ILE A 303 3.52 4.39 8.61
CA ILE A 303 2.55 5.48 8.54
C ILE A 303 2.05 5.64 7.11
N ALA A 304 0.73 5.56 6.93
CA ALA A 304 0.08 6.02 5.72
C ALA A 304 0.15 7.55 5.65
N ALA A 305 0.75 8.10 4.62
CA ALA A 305 1.00 9.54 4.51
C ALA A 305 -0.24 10.36 4.17
N ARG A 306 -1.40 9.73 4.03
CA ARG A 306 -2.72 10.35 3.87
C ARG A 306 -3.78 9.54 4.60
N PRO A 307 -5.03 10.07 4.75
CA PRO A 307 -6.12 9.28 5.30
C PRO A 307 -6.33 8.00 4.52
N PHE A 308 -6.33 6.88 5.22
CA PHE A 308 -6.78 5.61 4.65
C PHE A 308 -8.28 5.67 4.48
N GLY A 309 -8.80 5.52 3.26
CA GLY A 309 -10.20 5.77 3.02
C GLY A 309 -10.77 5.06 1.79
N LEU A 310 -12.08 4.76 1.86
CA LEU A 310 -12.80 4.17 0.75
C LEU A 310 -13.12 5.21 -0.31
N MET A 311 -12.92 4.85 -1.56
CA MET A 311 -13.35 5.60 -2.75
C MET A 311 -14.72 5.12 -3.18
N ILE A 312 -15.72 5.94 -2.95
CA ILE A 312 -17.14 5.62 -3.11
C ILE A 312 -17.68 6.33 -4.35
N GLY A 313 -18.27 5.59 -5.28
CA GLY A 313 -18.81 6.13 -6.52
C GLY A 313 -19.73 5.14 -7.23
N LEU A 314 -20.37 5.54 -8.32
CA LEU A 314 -21.32 4.69 -9.06
C LEU A 314 -20.67 3.40 -9.61
N GLN A 315 -19.37 3.39 -9.81
CA GLN A 315 -18.63 2.25 -10.34
C GLN A 315 -18.00 1.37 -9.24
N THR A 316 -18.07 1.79 -7.98
CA THR A 316 -17.55 1.07 -6.82
C THR A 316 -18.71 0.69 -5.88
N HIS A 317 -18.47 0.65 -4.57
CA HIS A 317 -19.54 0.46 -3.60
C HIS A 317 -20.24 1.79 -3.29
N HIS A 318 -21.58 1.77 -3.16
CA HIS A 318 -22.35 2.97 -2.82
C HIS A 318 -23.72 2.60 -2.20
N PRO A 319 -24.42 3.53 -1.48
CA PRO A 319 -25.64 3.21 -0.73
C PRO A 319 -26.80 2.70 -1.58
N PHE A 320 -26.78 2.99 -2.88
CA PHE A 320 -27.92 2.71 -3.79
C PHE A 320 -27.77 1.42 -4.59
N ALA A 321 -26.64 0.74 -4.50
CA ALA A 321 -26.28 -0.40 -5.37
C ALA A 321 -27.33 -1.54 -5.34
N ARG A 322 -28.02 -1.73 -4.20
CA ARG A 322 -29.03 -2.77 -4.03
C ARG A 322 -30.49 -2.28 -4.13
N ARG A 323 -30.72 -1.01 -4.53
CA ARG A 323 -32.08 -0.48 -4.73
C ARG A 323 -32.67 -1.00 -6.06
N PRO A 324 -33.92 -1.47 -6.07
CA PRO A 324 -34.53 -2.09 -7.26
C PRO A 324 -34.43 -1.26 -8.54
N THR A 325 -34.78 0.05 -8.45
CA THR A 325 -34.70 0.95 -9.61
C THR A 325 -33.27 1.17 -10.07
N PHE A 326 -32.30 1.29 -9.14
CA PHE A 326 -30.88 1.40 -9.53
C PHE A 326 -30.42 0.14 -10.27
N LYS A 327 -30.70 -1.05 -9.76
CA LYS A 327 -30.29 -2.32 -10.40
C LYS A 327 -30.86 -2.42 -11.81
N ARG A 328 -32.14 -2.15 -11.99
CA ARG A 328 -32.78 -2.13 -13.32
C ARG A 328 -32.10 -1.16 -14.27
N LEU A 329 -31.84 0.08 -13.82
CA LEU A 329 -31.18 1.09 -14.65
C LEU A 329 -29.74 0.70 -15.00
N ALA A 330 -29.01 0.08 -14.07
CA ALA A 330 -27.66 -0.41 -14.33
C ALA A 330 -27.63 -1.56 -15.35
N GLU A 331 -28.64 -2.43 -15.36
CA GLU A 331 -28.78 -3.49 -16.36
C GLU A 331 -29.17 -2.93 -17.74
N GLU A 332 -30.02 -1.89 -17.78
CA GLU A 332 -30.47 -1.25 -19.03
C GLU A 332 -29.38 -0.35 -19.67
N ASN A 333 -28.41 0.15 -18.90
CA ASN A 333 -27.40 1.13 -19.34
C ASN A 333 -25.99 0.58 -19.11
N THR A 334 -25.36 0.13 -20.17
CA THR A 334 -24.05 -0.54 -20.12
C THR A 334 -22.83 0.40 -20.00
N SER A 335 -23.00 1.70 -20.25
CA SER A 335 -21.94 2.67 -20.02
C SER A 335 -22.25 3.56 -18.80
N ILE A 336 -21.20 4.01 -18.12
CA ILE A 336 -21.37 4.83 -16.91
C ILE A 336 -22.05 6.17 -17.23
N GLU A 337 -21.77 6.75 -18.39
CA GLU A 337 -22.37 8.02 -18.83
C GLU A 337 -23.88 7.85 -19.11
N ALA A 338 -24.28 6.73 -19.72
CA ALA A 338 -25.69 6.42 -19.96
C ALA A 338 -26.43 6.17 -18.64
N LEU A 339 -25.82 5.43 -17.72
CA LEU A 339 -26.36 5.21 -16.39
C LEU A 339 -26.50 6.51 -15.61
N ALA A 340 -25.46 7.34 -15.57
CA ALA A 340 -25.50 8.64 -14.89
C ALA A 340 -26.62 9.53 -15.44
N LYS A 341 -26.78 9.58 -16.78
CA LYS A 341 -27.88 10.31 -17.42
C LYS A 341 -29.25 9.79 -17.03
N ALA A 342 -29.42 8.46 -16.96
CA ALA A 342 -30.68 7.87 -16.50
C ALA A 342 -30.95 8.15 -15.02
N LEU A 343 -29.91 8.16 -14.19
CA LEU A 343 -30.00 8.51 -12.76
C LEU A 343 -30.29 9.99 -12.50
N GLN A 344 -29.91 10.88 -13.42
CA GLN A 344 -30.22 12.32 -13.34
C GLN A 344 -31.69 12.64 -13.63
N ASP A 345 -32.47 11.68 -14.15
CA ASP A 345 -33.92 11.86 -14.32
C ASP A 345 -34.63 12.02 -12.97
N PRO A 346 -35.41 13.09 -12.75
CA PRO A 346 -36.06 13.34 -11.45
C PRO A 346 -37.00 12.22 -10.98
N ALA A 347 -37.65 11.50 -11.89
CA ALA A 347 -38.54 10.40 -11.54
C ALA A 347 -37.73 9.18 -11.03
N ASN A 348 -36.60 8.86 -11.68
CA ASN A 348 -35.70 7.81 -11.23
C ASN A 348 -35.04 8.18 -9.89
N LYS A 349 -34.58 9.43 -9.71
CA LYS A 349 -34.07 9.92 -8.42
C LYS A 349 -35.10 9.73 -7.32
N ALA A 350 -36.35 10.20 -7.53
CA ALA A 350 -37.42 10.09 -6.54
C ALA A 350 -37.72 8.62 -6.18
N ALA A 351 -37.78 7.73 -7.18
CA ALA A 351 -37.99 6.31 -6.95
C ALA A 351 -36.86 5.69 -6.12
N ILE A 352 -35.59 5.91 -6.52
CA ILE A 352 -34.42 5.37 -5.82
C ILE A 352 -34.34 5.87 -4.37
N LEU A 353 -34.60 7.15 -4.12
CA LEU A 353 -34.56 7.70 -2.76
C LEU A 353 -35.69 7.16 -1.86
N ALA A 354 -36.84 6.79 -2.43
CA ALA A 354 -37.95 6.22 -1.69
C ALA A 354 -37.83 4.71 -1.44
N GLU A 355 -36.95 4.01 -2.15
CA GLU A 355 -36.76 2.57 -2.04
C GLU A 355 -35.84 2.19 -0.88
N GLU A 356 -36.02 0.98 -0.35
CA GLU A 356 -35.08 0.30 0.53
C GLU A 356 -34.15 -0.62 -0.27
N ASN A 357 -32.98 -0.91 0.27
CA ASN A 357 -32.07 -1.88 -0.32
C ASN A 357 -32.69 -3.30 -0.30
N LEU A 358 -32.54 -4.05 -1.36
CA LEU A 358 -32.79 -5.49 -1.35
C LEU A 358 -31.90 -6.17 -0.29
N PRO A 359 -32.33 -7.32 0.27
CA PRO A 359 -31.50 -8.04 1.23
C PRO A 359 -30.09 -8.31 0.69
N ALA A 360 -29.09 -8.16 1.57
CA ALA A 360 -27.71 -8.51 1.25
C ALA A 360 -27.61 -10.03 1.00
N ASP A 361 -26.77 -10.45 0.05
CA ASP A 361 -26.39 -11.84 -0.10
C ASP A 361 -25.41 -12.20 1.05
N PRO A 362 -25.79 -13.15 1.93
CA PRO A 362 -24.91 -13.51 3.04
C PRO A 362 -23.59 -14.17 2.60
N ASN A 363 -23.51 -14.61 1.34
CA ASN A 363 -22.30 -15.17 0.78
C ASN A 363 -21.41 -14.12 0.08
N ASN A 364 -21.85 -12.87 0.01
CA ASN A 364 -21.07 -11.76 -0.54
C ASN A 364 -20.66 -10.82 0.59
N LEU A 365 -19.39 -10.91 1.01
CA LEU A 365 -18.81 -10.11 2.09
C LEU A 365 -19.01 -8.60 1.87
N PHE A 366 -18.99 -8.15 0.62
CA PHE A 366 -19.08 -6.73 0.27
C PHE A 366 -20.54 -6.20 0.15
N ASP A 367 -21.55 -7.07 0.14
CA ASP A 367 -22.94 -6.61 0.02
C ASP A 367 -23.43 -5.76 1.21
N GLY A 368 -22.89 -6.03 2.40
CA GLY A 368 -23.16 -5.24 3.61
C GLY A 368 -22.57 -3.83 3.57
N MET A 369 -21.61 -3.58 2.70
CA MET A 369 -20.91 -2.30 2.61
C MET A 369 -21.83 -1.14 2.19
N SER A 370 -22.82 -1.40 1.32
CA SER A 370 -23.82 -0.40 0.93
C SER A 370 -24.62 0.13 2.14
N ASP A 371 -24.96 -0.74 3.09
CA ASP A 371 -25.68 -0.36 4.30
C ASP A 371 -24.78 0.38 5.29
N MET A 372 -23.53 -0.06 5.44
CA MET A 372 -22.52 0.64 6.23
C MET A 372 -22.29 2.07 5.72
N ILE A 373 -22.09 2.24 4.41
CA ILE A 373 -21.90 3.56 3.81
C ILE A 373 -23.14 4.43 4.05
N ALA A 374 -24.37 3.88 3.95
CA ALA A 374 -25.60 4.61 4.16
C ALA A 374 -25.72 5.21 5.59
N VAL A 375 -25.19 4.55 6.62
CA VAL A 375 -25.20 5.08 8.00
C VAL A 375 -24.02 6.02 8.26
N MET A 376 -22.96 5.97 7.45
CA MET A 376 -21.75 6.77 7.60
C MET A 376 -21.66 7.96 6.64
N LEU A 377 -22.77 8.42 6.06
CA LEU A 377 -22.81 9.53 5.10
C LEU A 377 -22.17 10.82 5.61
N HIS A 378 -22.21 11.04 6.93
CA HIS A 378 -21.57 12.19 7.58
C HIS A 378 -20.04 12.21 7.44
N ARG A 379 -19.44 11.08 7.09
CA ARG A 379 -17.99 10.92 6.85
C ARG A 379 -17.61 10.98 5.36
N LEU A 380 -18.57 11.14 4.46
CA LEU A 380 -18.30 11.25 3.03
C LEU A 380 -17.91 12.67 2.65
N TYR A 381 -16.84 12.80 1.87
CA TYR A 381 -16.34 14.07 1.34
C TYR A 381 -16.27 14.07 -0.17
N VAL A 382 -16.67 15.18 -0.80
CA VAL A 382 -16.43 15.44 -2.21
C VAL A 382 -14.99 15.88 -2.38
N ILE A 383 -14.14 15.04 -2.97
CA ILE A 383 -12.70 15.29 -3.10
C ILE A 383 -12.33 16.12 -4.35
N GLY A 384 -13.21 16.20 -5.34
CA GLY A 384 -13.00 17.03 -6.55
C GLY A 384 -12.00 16.45 -7.56
N ASP A 385 -11.65 17.25 -8.54
CA ASP A 385 -10.66 16.95 -9.58
C ASP A 385 -9.76 18.18 -9.81
N PRO A 386 -8.44 18.13 -9.51
CA PRO A 386 -7.73 16.99 -8.89
C PRO A 386 -8.23 16.65 -7.48
N PRO A 387 -8.02 15.41 -7.00
CA PRO A 387 -8.46 14.99 -5.68
C PRO A 387 -7.78 15.77 -4.55
N ASP A 388 -8.58 16.33 -3.66
CA ASP A 388 -8.14 16.92 -2.39
C ASP A 388 -8.34 15.90 -1.27
N TYR A 389 -7.26 15.36 -0.73
CA TYR A 389 -7.28 14.37 0.35
C TYR A 389 -7.31 14.98 1.75
N GLU A 390 -7.23 16.31 1.87
CA GLU A 390 -7.44 17.06 3.12
C GLU A 390 -8.67 18.01 2.98
N PRO A 391 -9.88 17.49 2.59
CA PRO A 391 -11.02 18.32 2.30
C PRO A 391 -11.48 19.08 3.56
N THR A 392 -11.98 20.31 3.36
CA THR A 392 -12.56 21.09 4.44
C THR A 392 -13.92 20.53 4.87
N PRO A 393 -14.37 20.77 6.12
CA PRO A 393 -15.65 20.24 6.63
C PRO A 393 -16.87 20.59 5.80
N ASP A 394 -16.89 21.77 5.14
CA ASP A 394 -17.97 22.20 4.24
C ASP A 394 -18.09 21.35 2.97
N ARG A 395 -17.08 20.55 2.63
CA ARG A 395 -17.11 19.58 1.53
C ARG A 395 -17.66 18.22 1.94
N SER A 396 -18.02 18.02 3.22
CA SER A 396 -18.72 16.81 3.65
C SER A 396 -20.14 16.76 3.09
N VAL A 397 -20.60 15.55 2.78
CA VAL A 397 -21.99 15.33 2.32
C VAL A 397 -22.99 15.88 3.34
N ALA A 398 -22.72 15.76 4.64
CA ALA A 398 -23.58 16.32 5.69
C ALA A 398 -23.68 17.85 5.63
N ALA A 399 -22.55 18.55 5.47
CA ALA A 399 -22.54 20.01 5.35
C ALA A 399 -23.21 20.49 4.07
N ILE A 400 -23.00 19.77 2.95
CA ILE A 400 -23.68 20.07 1.68
C ILE A 400 -25.20 19.87 1.82
N ALA A 401 -25.65 18.82 2.50
CA ALA A 401 -27.07 18.56 2.76
C ALA A 401 -27.69 19.67 3.59
N GLU A 402 -27.05 20.09 4.67
CA GLU A 402 -27.49 21.20 5.53
C GLU A 402 -27.61 22.52 4.74
N ALA A 403 -26.57 22.84 3.95
CA ALA A 403 -26.56 24.09 3.15
C ALA A 403 -27.67 24.12 2.10
N ASN A 404 -28.05 22.96 1.54
CA ASN A 404 -29.09 22.84 0.52
C ASN A 404 -30.47 22.55 1.07
N GLY A 405 -30.60 22.26 2.39
CA GLY A 405 -31.87 21.94 3.03
C GLY A 405 -32.45 20.59 2.56
N VAL A 406 -31.60 19.61 2.27
CA VAL A 406 -31.98 18.26 1.84
C VAL A 406 -31.45 17.20 2.80
N GLU A 407 -31.94 15.97 2.68
CA GLU A 407 -31.42 14.87 3.49
C GLU A 407 -30.01 14.46 3.03
N PRO A 408 -29.10 13.99 3.91
CA PRO A 408 -27.75 13.57 3.55
C PRO A 408 -27.69 12.52 2.44
N ILE A 409 -28.65 11.58 2.42
CA ILE A 409 -28.72 10.54 1.37
C ILE A 409 -29.05 11.14 -0.01
N GLU A 410 -29.82 12.23 -0.06
CA GLU A 410 -30.12 12.95 -1.28
C GLU A 410 -28.89 13.73 -1.77
N ALA A 411 -28.19 14.42 -0.87
CA ALA A 411 -26.94 15.12 -1.20
C ALA A 411 -25.86 14.14 -1.71
N ALA A 412 -25.75 12.95 -1.10
CA ALA A 412 -24.87 11.88 -1.58
C ALA A 412 -25.26 11.44 -3.00
N TYR A 413 -26.55 11.21 -3.25
CA TYR A 413 -27.05 10.85 -4.56
C TYR A 413 -26.64 11.86 -5.62
N ASP A 414 -26.91 13.13 -5.38
CA ASP A 414 -26.59 14.21 -6.32
C ASP A 414 -25.09 14.30 -6.60
N ALA A 415 -24.25 14.08 -5.58
CA ALA A 415 -22.80 14.07 -5.74
C ALA A 415 -22.31 12.89 -6.61
N PHE A 416 -22.89 11.69 -6.46
CA PHE A 416 -22.53 10.52 -7.26
C PHE A 416 -22.94 10.65 -8.74
N VAL A 417 -24.12 11.20 -9.00
CA VAL A 417 -24.66 11.28 -10.37
C VAL A 417 -24.24 12.54 -11.12
N ALA A 418 -23.53 13.46 -10.47
CA ALA A 418 -23.06 14.67 -11.11
C ALA A 418 -22.11 14.37 -12.28
N GLY A 419 -22.16 15.20 -13.34
CA GLY A 419 -21.32 15.05 -14.51
C GLY A 419 -21.60 13.77 -15.31
N ASP A 420 -20.55 12.99 -15.58
CA ASP A 420 -20.60 11.75 -16.37
C ASP A 420 -20.72 10.47 -15.49
N GLY A 421 -20.85 10.63 -14.18
CA GLY A 421 -20.96 9.51 -13.22
C GLY A 421 -19.63 8.88 -12.79
N THR A 422 -18.50 9.45 -13.20
CA THR A 422 -17.17 8.97 -12.79
C THR A 422 -16.68 9.59 -11.48
N ASN A 423 -17.49 10.45 -10.85
CA ASN A 423 -17.14 11.10 -9.59
C ASN A 423 -16.93 10.10 -8.46
N MET A 424 -15.86 10.33 -7.70
CA MET A 424 -15.57 9.60 -6.47
C MET A 424 -15.69 10.52 -5.26
N LEU A 425 -16.28 9.99 -4.19
CA LEU A 425 -16.27 10.57 -2.86
C LEU A 425 -15.31 9.77 -2.00
N MET A 426 -14.66 10.40 -1.05
CA MET A 426 -13.79 9.73 -0.08
C MET A 426 -14.52 9.57 1.25
N MET A 427 -14.47 8.38 1.82
CA MET A 427 -14.85 8.11 3.20
C MET A 427 -13.59 7.77 3.99
N PRO A 428 -12.97 8.72 4.69
CA PRO A 428 -11.82 8.44 5.55
C PRO A 428 -12.21 7.45 6.65
N ILE A 429 -11.46 6.37 6.77
CA ILE A 429 -11.62 5.37 7.85
C ILE A 429 -10.62 5.68 8.96
N PHE A 430 -9.36 5.94 8.60
CA PHE A 430 -8.26 6.21 9.53
C PHE A 430 -7.57 7.54 9.21
N ASN A 431 -6.89 8.08 10.21
CA ASN A 431 -6.01 9.25 10.11
C ASN A 431 -6.72 10.56 9.73
N TYR A 432 -8.03 10.69 9.99
CA TYR A 432 -8.81 11.90 9.67
C TYR A 432 -9.88 12.25 10.71
N VAL A 433 -9.76 11.77 11.94
CA VAL A 433 -10.75 12.02 13.00
C VAL A 433 -10.90 13.52 13.30
N ASP A 434 -9.79 14.26 13.27
CA ASP A 434 -9.75 15.70 13.53
C ASP A 434 -10.07 16.55 12.28
N GLY A 435 -10.42 15.93 11.15
CA GLY A 435 -10.73 16.61 9.88
C GLY A 435 -9.56 17.37 9.27
N ASN A 436 -8.33 16.97 9.59
CA ASN A 436 -7.08 17.51 9.05
C ASN A 436 -5.94 16.45 9.15
N HIS A 437 -4.77 16.77 8.59
CA HIS A 437 -3.62 15.87 8.54
C HIS A 437 -2.57 16.09 9.65
N GLU A 438 -2.86 16.84 10.73
CA GLU A 438 -1.86 17.10 11.77
C GLU A 438 -1.36 15.82 12.45
N VAL A 439 -2.24 14.86 12.69
CA VAL A 439 -1.85 13.55 13.24
C VAL A 439 -0.84 12.84 12.34
N ILE A 440 -1.10 12.80 11.03
CA ILE A 440 -0.17 12.20 10.06
C ILE A 440 1.16 12.94 10.06
N ARG A 441 1.13 14.29 10.07
CA ARG A 441 2.34 15.11 10.10
C ARG A 441 3.19 14.79 11.32
N GLU A 442 2.57 14.69 12.50
CA GLU A 442 3.26 14.35 13.74
C GLU A 442 3.91 12.98 13.65
N MET A 443 3.16 11.95 13.23
CA MET A 443 3.68 10.59 13.09
C MET A 443 4.84 10.50 12.09
N ILE A 444 4.66 11.02 10.87
CA ILE A 444 5.65 10.85 9.80
C ILE A 444 6.90 11.71 9.98
N SER A 445 6.82 12.78 10.78
CA SER A 445 7.97 13.61 11.12
C SER A 445 8.92 12.89 12.08
N HIS A 446 8.46 11.86 12.79
CA HIS A 446 9.29 11.19 13.78
C HIS A 446 10.36 10.30 13.13
N PRO A 447 11.62 10.31 13.62
CA PRO A 447 12.73 9.58 13.00
C PRO A 447 12.54 8.05 13.02
N TYR A 448 11.82 7.49 14.00
CA TYR A 448 11.53 6.04 14.08
C TYR A 448 10.33 5.59 13.24
N CYS A 449 9.50 6.51 12.75
CA CYS A 449 8.42 6.16 11.84
C CYS A 449 8.92 6.09 10.39
N VAL A 450 8.34 5.20 9.60
CA VAL A 450 8.63 5.03 8.17
C VAL A 450 7.37 5.24 7.35
N SER A 451 7.51 5.67 6.10
CA SER A 451 6.41 5.68 5.14
C SER A 451 6.08 4.24 4.73
N GLY A 452 4.81 3.90 4.70
CA GLY A 452 4.31 2.59 4.29
C GLY A 452 2.81 2.64 4.05
N LEU A 453 2.16 1.47 4.01
CA LEU A 453 0.71 1.35 3.84
C LEU A 453 0.19 2.03 2.56
N SER A 454 0.94 1.89 1.46
CA SER A 454 0.50 2.29 0.12
C SER A 454 -0.41 1.26 -0.51
N ASP A 455 -0.33 0.02 -0.03
CA ASP A 455 -1.13 -1.14 -0.44
C ASP A 455 -1.17 -1.34 -1.96
N GLY A 456 -0.03 -1.06 -2.64
CA GLY A 456 0.09 -1.26 -4.07
C GLY A 456 -0.24 -2.71 -4.46
N GLY A 457 -1.20 -2.88 -5.39
CA GLY A 457 -1.70 -4.19 -5.79
C GLY A 457 -2.95 -4.67 -5.07
N ALA A 458 -3.28 -4.11 -3.91
CA ALA A 458 -4.44 -4.47 -3.08
C ALA A 458 -5.63 -3.51 -3.25
N HIS A 459 -6.72 -3.86 -2.58
CA HIS A 459 -7.95 -3.06 -2.41
C HIS A 459 -8.53 -2.54 -3.72
N CYS A 460 -8.47 -3.38 -4.74
CA CYS A 460 -8.72 -3.04 -6.15
C CYS A 460 -10.04 -2.30 -6.39
N GLY A 461 -11.09 -2.62 -5.64
CA GLY A 461 -12.41 -2.03 -5.81
C GLY A 461 -12.74 -0.84 -4.89
N MET A 462 -11.90 -0.56 -3.88
CA MET A 462 -12.30 0.31 -2.78
C MET A 462 -11.29 1.40 -2.43
N ILE A 463 -9.99 1.14 -2.53
CA ILE A 463 -8.92 2.04 -2.06
C ILE A 463 -7.95 2.30 -3.21
N CYS A 464 -7.30 3.45 -3.20
CA CYS A 464 -6.37 3.85 -4.27
C CYS A 464 -5.13 4.52 -3.68
N ASP A 465 -4.42 3.79 -2.78
CA ASP A 465 -3.36 4.37 -1.96
C ASP A 465 -1.94 4.20 -2.55
N ALA A 466 -1.75 3.39 -3.59
CA ALA A 466 -0.47 3.25 -4.30
C ALA A 466 0.09 4.59 -4.85
N SER A 467 -0.71 5.66 -4.90
CA SER A 467 -0.30 7.02 -5.27
C SER A 467 0.31 7.82 -4.10
N ILE A 468 0.41 7.26 -2.91
CA ILE A 468 1.01 7.89 -1.71
C ILE A 468 2.41 8.46 -1.99
N PRO A 469 3.33 7.80 -2.71
CA PRO A 469 4.64 8.38 -2.98
C PRO A 469 4.60 9.73 -3.70
N THR A 470 3.69 9.89 -4.67
CA THR A 470 3.47 11.18 -5.34
C THR A 470 2.78 12.19 -4.41
N PHE A 471 1.79 11.75 -3.62
CA PHE A 471 1.12 12.59 -2.63
C PHE A 471 2.11 13.15 -1.59
N MET A 472 3.07 12.35 -1.16
CA MET A 472 4.15 12.78 -0.27
C MET A 472 4.87 14.01 -0.83
N LEU A 473 5.26 13.98 -2.10
CA LEU A 473 5.95 15.10 -2.76
C LEU A 473 5.03 16.30 -2.96
N THR A 474 3.83 16.08 -3.48
CA THR A 474 2.91 17.18 -3.84
C THR A 474 2.31 17.83 -2.60
N HIS A 475 1.61 17.06 -1.77
CA HIS A 475 0.90 17.60 -0.62
C HIS A 475 1.87 18.04 0.47
N TRP A 476 2.68 17.12 1.01
CA TRP A 476 3.50 17.40 2.19
C TRP A 476 4.63 18.38 1.91
N ALA A 477 5.32 18.29 0.77
CA ALA A 477 6.45 19.17 0.50
C ALA A 477 6.08 20.49 -0.21
N ARG A 478 4.94 20.54 -0.93
CA ARG A 478 4.63 21.70 -1.79
C ARG A 478 3.27 22.36 -1.52
N ASP A 479 2.18 21.60 -1.58
CA ASP A 479 0.84 22.17 -1.81
C ASP A 479 -0.01 22.31 -0.55
N ARG A 480 0.31 21.64 0.56
CA ARG A 480 -0.46 21.70 1.79
C ARG A 480 -0.70 23.15 2.23
N SER A 481 -1.97 23.48 2.49
CA SER A 481 -2.40 24.83 2.89
C SER A 481 -3.13 24.86 4.23
N ARG A 482 -3.47 23.68 4.79
CA ARG A 482 -4.23 23.56 6.05
C ARG A 482 -3.34 23.19 7.25
N GLY A 483 -2.07 23.54 7.22
CA GLY A 483 -1.09 23.31 8.27
C GLY A 483 0.32 23.39 7.71
N ASP A 484 1.31 23.05 8.54
CA ASP A 484 2.71 23.10 8.16
C ASP A 484 3.05 22.03 7.12
N LYS A 485 3.93 22.36 6.20
CA LYS A 485 4.54 21.44 5.23
C LYS A 485 5.72 20.71 5.87
N LEU A 486 6.20 19.69 5.19
CA LEU A 486 7.46 19.02 5.49
C LEU A 486 8.53 19.43 4.48
N ASP A 487 9.80 19.43 4.91
CA ASP A 487 10.91 19.68 4.01
C ASP A 487 10.97 18.59 2.92
N LEU A 488 11.25 18.99 1.68
CA LEU A 488 11.34 18.08 0.54
C LEU A 488 12.37 16.96 0.78
N GLU A 489 13.51 17.31 1.37
CA GLU A 489 14.58 16.38 1.70
C GLU A 489 14.15 15.35 2.74
N HIS A 490 13.32 15.75 3.72
CA HIS A 490 12.73 14.84 4.69
C HIS A 490 11.77 13.87 4.01
N VAL A 491 10.88 14.39 3.17
CA VAL A 491 9.89 13.59 2.42
C VAL A 491 10.57 12.57 1.52
N VAL A 492 11.60 12.95 0.78
CA VAL A 492 12.36 12.03 -0.07
C VAL A 492 13.09 10.99 0.78
N LYS A 493 13.75 11.38 1.89
CA LYS A 493 14.43 10.45 2.79
C LYS A 493 13.48 9.39 3.34
N LYS A 494 12.25 9.79 3.75
CA LYS A 494 11.23 8.88 4.33
C LYS A 494 10.80 7.76 3.40
N GLN A 495 10.79 7.98 2.10
CA GLN A 495 10.37 6.99 1.12
C GLN A 495 11.53 6.40 0.29
N THR A 496 12.78 6.66 0.70
CA THR A 496 13.98 6.11 0.05
C THR A 496 14.91 5.46 1.07
N LYS A 497 15.77 6.26 1.75
CA LYS A 497 16.76 5.74 2.68
C LYS A 497 16.15 5.05 3.88
N ASP A 498 15.11 5.64 4.49
CA ASP A 498 14.53 5.10 5.73
C ASP A 498 13.87 3.75 5.47
N THR A 499 13.09 3.64 4.40
CA THR A 499 12.43 2.40 3.98
C THR A 499 13.42 1.33 3.50
N ALA A 500 14.42 1.71 2.70
CA ALA A 500 15.48 0.80 2.28
C ALA A 500 16.27 0.26 3.49
N THR A 501 16.61 1.13 4.45
CA THR A 501 17.37 0.74 5.65
C THR A 501 16.59 -0.24 6.52
N LEU A 502 15.27 -0.04 6.69
CA LEU A 502 14.41 -0.93 7.45
C LEU A 502 14.53 -2.39 6.98
N PHE A 503 14.50 -2.60 5.67
CA PHE A 503 14.61 -3.94 5.08
C PHE A 503 16.05 -4.38 4.76
N GLY A 504 17.06 -3.63 5.23
CA GLY A 504 18.46 -3.97 5.03
C GLY A 504 18.94 -3.83 3.58
N LEU A 505 18.21 -3.07 2.74
CA LEU A 505 18.55 -2.83 1.33
C LEU A 505 19.63 -1.73 1.25
N THR A 506 20.85 -2.09 1.60
CA THR A 506 21.96 -1.14 1.76
C THR A 506 22.53 -0.62 0.44
N ASP A 507 22.13 -1.21 -0.69
CA ASP A 507 22.63 -0.87 -2.02
C ASP A 507 21.83 0.21 -2.75
N ARG A 508 20.78 0.76 -2.13
CA ARG A 508 19.82 1.74 -2.70
C ARG A 508 19.37 2.79 -1.69
N GLY A 509 18.46 3.68 -2.07
CA GLY A 509 17.83 4.67 -1.21
C GLY A 509 18.57 5.99 -1.10
N THR A 510 19.78 6.12 -1.67
CA THR A 510 20.54 7.37 -1.74
C THR A 510 21.28 7.52 -3.06
N LEU A 511 21.53 8.77 -3.50
CA LEU A 511 22.37 9.06 -4.67
C LEU A 511 23.85 9.09 -4.25
N GLU A 512 24.42 7.92 -4.00
CA GLU A 512 25.83 7.76 -3.59
C GLU A 512 26.56 6.83 -4.55
N VAL A 513 27.85 7.09 -4.76
CA VAL A 513 28.72 6.26 -5.62
C VAL A 513 28.72 4.81 -5.14
N GLY A 514 28.53 3.88 -6.07
CA GLY A 514 28.47 2.44 -5.84
C GLY A 514 27.07 1.91 -5.55
N LYS A 515 26.11 2.76 -5.22
CA LYS A 515 24.70 2.37 -5.06
C LYS A 515 24.09 1.99 -6.41
N LYS A 516 23.02 1.22 -6.35
CA LYS A 516 22.19 0.88 -7.50
C LYS A 516 21.67 2.15 -8.15
N ALA A 517 21.67 2.21 -9.46
CA ALA A 517 21.22 3.38 -10.20
C ALA A 517 19.70 3.36 -10.37
N ASP A 518 18.99 3.49 -9.26
CA ASP A 518 17.54 3.69 -9.17
C ASP A 518 17.32 5.18 -8.94
N VAL A 519 16.82 5.90 -9.97
CA VAL A 519 16.78 7.36 -9.99
C VAL A 519 15.50 7.87 -10.62
N ASN A 520 14.89 8.90 -10.03
CA ASN A 520 13.80 9.65 -10.64
C ASN A 520 14.27 11.04 -11.08
N VAL A 521 13.81 11.50 -12.24
CA VAL A 521 13.91 12.87 -12.72
C VAL A 521 12.49 13.43 -12.76
N ILE A 522 12.21 14.45 -11.94
CA ILE A 522 10.85 14.90 -11.65
C ILE A 522 10.70 16.40 -11.93
N ASP A 523 9.70 16.76 -12.72
CA ASP A 523 9.20 18.12 -12.83
C ASP A 523 8.36 18.45 -11.58
N PHE A 524 9.05 18.82 -10.50
CA PHE A 524 8.43 18.99 -9.19
C PHE A 524 7.37 20.10 -9.17
N ASP A 525 7.58 21.17 -9.92
CA ASP A 525 6.64 22.30 -9.99
C ASP A 525 5.31 21.91 -10.64
N ASN A 526 5.34 20.98 -11.61
CA ASN A 526 4.17 20.51 -12.34
C ASN A 526 3.73 19.09 -11.93
N LEU A 527 4.40 18.49 -10.95
CA LEU A 527 4.02 17.17 -10.44
C LEU A 527 2.61 17.21 -9.87
N LYS A 528 1.74 16.29 -10.30
CA LYS A 528 0.35 16.22 -9.83
C LYS A 528 -0.23 14.83 -9.95
N LEU A 529 -1.16 14.52 -9.06
CA LEU A 529 -2.07 13.39 -9.17
C LEU A 529 -3.22 13.71 -10.11
N ARG A 530 -3.66 12.72 -10.88
CA ARG A 530 -4.86 12.80 -11.71
C ARG A 530 -6.07 12.24 -10.96
N SER A 531 -7.26 12.39 -11.56
CA SER A 531 -8.49 11.76 -11.07
C SER A 531 -8.32 10.25 -10.95
N ILE A 532 -8.94 9.65 -9.95
CA ILE A 532 -9.04 8.21 -9.79
C ILE A 532 -9.95 7.66 -10.89
N LYS A 533 -9.57 6.54 -11.49
CA LYS A 533 -10.35 5.85 -12.52
C LYS A 533 -10.48 4.37 -12.20
N LEU A 534 -11.66 3.83 -12.43
CA LEU A 534 -11.85 2.40 -12.49
C LEU A 534 -11.41 1.88 -13.86
N VAL A 535 -10.57 0.87 -13.88
CA VAL A 535 -10.10 0.20 -15.11
C VAL A 535 -10.32 -1.30 -15.00
N HIS A 536 -10.36 -1.99 -16.16
CA HIS A 536 -10.54 -3.43 -16.25
C HIS A 536 -9.33 -4.04 -16.95
N ASP A 537 -8.19 -4.07 -16.27
CA ASP A 537 -6.90 -4.49 -16.82
C ASP A 537 -6.24 -5.65 -16.06
N LEU A 538 -6.94 -6.21 -15.05
CA LEU A 538 -6.53 -7.44 -14.39
C LEU A 538 -6.96 -8.67 -15.20
N PRO A 539 -6.35 -9.86 -14.97
CA PRO A 539 -6.78 -11.12 -15.57
C PRO A 539 -8.30 -11.35 -15.40
N ALA A 540 -8.90 -12.13 -16.28
CA ALA A 540 -10.35 -12.36 -16.36
C ALA A 540 -11.19 -11.07 -16.49
N GLY A 541 -10.59 -9.93 -16.90
CA GLY A 541 -11.28 -8.63 -16.95
C GLY A 541 -11.57 -8.04 -15.58
N GLY A 542 -10.85 -8.47 -14.54
CA GLY A 542 -10.96 -7.94 -13.19
C GLY A 542 -10.72 -6.42 -13.17
N ARG A 543 -11.44 -5.75 -12.27
CA ARG A 543 -11.40 -4.27 -12.14
C ARG A 543 -10.46 -3.83 -11.03
N ARG A 544 -9.90 -2.63 -11.19
CA ARG A 544 -9.21 -1.92 -10.10
C ARG A 544 -9.30 -0.41 -10.23
N LEU A 545 -9.10 0.27 -9.11
CA LEU A 545 -8.93 1.72 -9.07
C LEU A 545 -7.47 2.08 -9.37
N LEU A 546 -7.26 3.00 -10.30
CA LEU A 546 -5.96 3.57 -10.61
C LEU A 546 -5.97 5.08 -10.51
N GLN A 547 -4.90 5.63 -9.98
CA GLN A 547 -4.62 7.07 -9.99
C GLN A 547 -3.26 7.30 -10.65
N LYS A 548 -3.22 7.98 -11.79
CA LYS A 548 -1.99 8.32 -12.49
C LYS A 548 -1.36 9.60 -11.93
N ALA A 549 -0.05 9.73 -12.09
CA ALA A 549 0.70 10.94 -11.83
C ALA A 549 1.23 11.55 -13.15
N GLU A 550 1.41 12.86 -13.17
CA GLU A 550 2.16 13.59 -14.19
C GLU A 550 3.31 14.34 -13.55
N GLY A 551 4.44 14.45 -14.24
CA GLY A 551 5.63 15.14 -13.76
C GLY A 551 6.83 14.22 -13.53
N TYR A 552 6.68 12.90 -13.58
CA TYR A 552 7.83 11.98 -13.68
C TYR A 552 8.34 11.94 -15.12
N GLU A 553 9.41 12.69 -15.40
CA GLU A 553 10.00 12.70 -16.74
C GLU A 553 10.76 11.40 -17.03
N TYR A 554 11.50 10.91 -16.02
CA TYR A 554 12.18 9.62 -16.11
C TYR A 554 12.11 8.88 -14.78
N THR A 555 11.80 7.59 -14.85
CA THR A 555 12.06 6.63 -13.79
C THR A 555 13.09 5.62 -14.32
N ILE A 556 14.17 5.46 -13.59
CA ILE A 556 15.34 4.67 -13.97
C ILE A 556 15.53 3.59 -12.91
N VAL A 557 15.66 2.34 -13.33
CA VAL A 557 15.92 1.19 -12.46
C VAL A 557 17.16 0.47 -12.95
N SER A 558 18.12 0.23 -12.09
CA SER A 558 19.40 -0.39 -12.47
C SER A 558 20.09 0.32 -13.66
N GLY A 559 19.92 1.64 -13.79
CA GLY A 559 20.48 2.43 -14.88
C GLY A 559 19.74 2.37 -16.21
N GLU A 560 18.63 1.63 -16.30
CA GLU A 560 17.77 1.56 -17.48
C GLU A 560 16.50 2.42 -17.26
N ILE A 561 16.10 3.17 -18.28
CA ILE A 561 14.89 3.99 -18.23
C ILE A 561 13.67 3.07 -18.39
N THR A 562 12.94 2.84 -17.31
CA THR A 562 11.72 2.01 -17.32
C THR A 562 10.48 2.83 -17.67
N ARG A 563 10.47 4.13 -17.33
CA ARG A 563 9.38 5.05 -17.71
C ARG A 563 9.94 6.37 -18.23
N ARG A 564 9.23 6.91 -19.22
CA ARG A 564 9.49 8.25 -19.78
C ARG A 564 8.19 9.03 -19.86
N ASN A 565 8.12 10.20 -19.22
CA ASN A 565 6.90 11.01 -19.09
C ASN A 565 5.70 10.20 -18.55
N GLY A 566 5.97 9.33 -17.59
CA GLY A 566 4.98 8.43 -16.98
C GLY A 566 4.62 7.18 -17.78
N GLU A 567 5.02 7.09 -19.06
CA GLU A 567 4.69 5.96 -19.93
C GLU A 567 5.78 4.88 -19.87
N ASP A 568 5.37 3.60 -19.89
CA ASP A 568 6.26 2.44 -19.91
C ASP A 568 7.11 2.41 -21.18
N THR A 569 8.41 2.14 -21.03
CA THR A 569 9.35 2.02 -22.17
C THR A 569 9.51 0.59 -22.67
N GLY A 570 8.99 -0.38 -21.96
CA GLY A 570 9.19 -1.81 -22.19
C GLY A 570 10.49 -2.37 -21.59
N ALA A 571 11.32 -1.55 -20.94
CA ALA A 571 12.50 -2.04 -20.22
C ALA A 571 12.11 -2.80 -18.94
N ARG A 572 12.75 -3.93 -18.69
CA ARG A 572 12.46 -4.83 -17.55
C ARG A 572 13.76 -5.19 -16.80
N PRO A 573 14.46 -4.20 -16.23
CA PRO A 573 15.69 -4.44 -15.48
C PRO A 573 15.44 -4.95 -14.05
N GLY A 574 14.21 -4.79 -13.54
CA GLY A 574 13.83 -5.18 -12.18
C GLY A 574 13.96 -6.68 -11.95
N ARG A 575 14.34 -7.05 -10.75
CA ARG A 575 14.63 -8.43 -10.32
C ARG A 575 14.11 -8.67 -8.91
N LEU A 576 13.97 -9.97 -8.58
CA LEU A 576 13.78 -10.39 -7.21
C LEU A 576 14.96 -9.92 -6.34
N VAL A 577 14.65 -9.17 -5.31
CA VAL A 577 15.61 -8.78 -4.27
C VAL A 577 15.54 -9.83 -3.16
N ARG A 578 16.61 -10.57 -2.99
CA ARG A 578 16.76 -11.52 -1.89
C ARG A 578 17.41 -10.82 -0.70
N GLY A 579 16.92 -11.09 0.51
CA GLY A 579 17.50 -10.59 1.75
C GLY A 579 18.94 -11.04 1.96
N ALA A 580 19.60 -10.50 2.97
CA ALA A 580 20.96 -10.90 3.32
C ALA A 580 21.04 -12.42 3.60
N ARG A 581 22.03 -13.07 3.03
CA ARG A 581 22.34 -14.50 3.17
C ARG A 581 23.54 -14.67 4.08
#